data_408d755ab8ca2b6b4267dc0995527ff4
#
_entry.id   408d755ab8ca2b6b4267dc0995527ff4
#
_cell.length_a   1.000
_cell.length_b   1.000
_cell.length_c   1.000
_cell.angle_alpha   90.00
_cell.angle_beta   90.00
_cell.angle_gamma   90.00
#
_symmetry.space_group_name_H-M   'P 1'
#
loop_
_entity.id
_entity.type
_entity.pdbx_description
1 polymer ?
#
loop_
_entity_poly.entity_id
_entity_poly.type
_entity_poly.pdbx_seq_one_letter_code
_entity_poly.pdbx_strand_id
1 'polypeptide(L)'
;MSEPIRLTQYSHGAGCGCKISPMVLDVILAESGTQALDPNLWVGNASRDDAAVYALDDERGVVSTTDFFMPIVDDPYDFGRIAATNAISDIYAMGGDPLMAIAILGWPVNVLPPEVAREVIRGGRAVCAEAGIPLAGGHSIDAPEPIFGLAVTGVVSKRHLKRNDTATAGCRLYLTKPLGIGILTTAEKKAKLREQDQGLARDWMCTLNTPGSRFGKLDGVKAMTDVTGFGLLGHLVELAEGSGLTAHLNYAAVPRLPSVEHYLAEGCIPGGTLRNFESYGHKIGPLSDDQKHLLCDPQTSGGLLVAVSPEGEEAFLAAAAELGLSLLPIGTLTARQSHAVEVL
;
A
#
# COMPACT_ATOMS: atom_id res chain seq x y z
N MET A 1 -19.96 13.29 -30.79
CA MET A 1 -18.84 13.17 -29.84
C MET A 1 -18.85 11.72 -29.39
N SER A 2 -17.74 10.99 -29.55
CA SER A 2 -17.63 9.63 -29.01
C SER A 2 -17.75 9.70 -27.48
N GLU A 3 -18.44 8.74 -26.87
CA GLU A 3 -18.49 8.65 -25.40
C GLU A 3 -17.06 8.58 -24.83
N PRO A 4 -16.82 9.19 -23.64
CA PRO A 4 -15.51 9.12 -23.00
C PRO A 4 -15.17 7.66 -22.69
N ILE A 5 -13.93 7.28 -22.96
CA ILE A 5 -13.42 5.93 -22.66
C ILE A 5 -13.35 5.79 -21.14
N ARG A 6 -13.98 4.72 -20.61
CA ARG A 6 -13.95 4.36 -19.19
C ARG A 6 -13.01 3.16 -19.01
N LEU A 7 -11.79 3.40 -18.53
CA LEU A 7 -10.74 2.37 -18.45
C LEU A 7 -11.12 1.15 -17.60
N THR A 8 -11.91 1.36 -16.54
CA THR A 8 -12.35 0.24 -15.66
C THR A 8 -13.23 -0.78 -16.35
N GLN A 9 -13.80 -0.46 -17.53
CA GLN A 9 -14.61 -1.41 -18.33
C GLN A 9 -13.75 -2.41 -19.12
N TYR A 10 -12.44 -2.16 -19.23
CA TYR A 10 -11.51 -2.98 -20.01
C TYR A 10 -10.66 -3.91 -19.13
N SER A 11 -11.02 -4.08 -17.86
CA SER A 11 -10.31 -4.95 -16.93
C SER A 11 -11.26 -5.71 -16.01
N HIS A 12 -10.89 -6.96 -15.67
CA HIS A 12 -11.65 -7.79 -14.73
C HIS A 12 -11.34 -7.44 -13.26
N GLY A 13 -10.19 -6.82 -12.99
CA GLY A 13 -9.73 -6.38 -11.67
C GLY A 13 -9.65 -4.87 -11.55
N ALA A 14 -9.27 -4.36 -10.38
CA ALA A 14 -9.09 -2.93 -10.13
C ALA A 14 -8.03 -2.69 -9.04
N GLY A 15 -7.05 -1.84 -9.34
CA GLY A 15 -6.02 -1.42 -8.40
C GLY A 15 -5.35 -2.58 -7.65
N CYS A 16 -4.90 -2.35 -6.43
CA CYS A 16 -4.27 -3.38 -5.59
C CYS A 16 -5.21 -4.53 -5.19
N GLY A 17 -6.51 -4.38 -5.37
CA GLY A 17 -7.48 -5.47 -5.14
C GLY A 17 -7.39 -6.64 -6.14
N CYS A 18 -6.60 -6.51 -7.23
CA CYS A 18 -6.33 -7.59 -8.18
C CYS A 18 -5.11 -8.45 -7.81
N LYS A 19 -4.40 -8.16 -6.71
CA LYS A 19 -3.27 -8.97 -6.24
C LYS A 19 -3.69 -10.44 -6.03
N ILE A 20 -2.77 -11.36 -6.34
CA ILE A 20 -2.93 -12.78 -6.00
C ILE A 20 -3.03 -12.88 -4.47
N SER A 21 -3.96 -13.69 -3.97
CA SER A 21 -4.14 -13.83 -2.52
C SER A 21 -2.87 -14.38 -1.86
N PRO A 22 -2.55 -13.98 -0.61
CA PRO A 22 -1.37 -14.46 0.10
C PRO A 22 -1.25 -15.98 0.11
N MET A 23 -2.35 -16.69 0.33
CA MET A 23 -2.38 -18.16 0.36
C MET A 23 -1.95 -18.78 -0.98
N VAL A 24 -2.39 -18.22 -2.12
CA VAL A 24 -2.01 -18.71 -3.45
C VAL A 24 -0.56 -18.34 -3.76
N LEU A 25 -0.15 -17.13 -3.38
CA LEU A 25 1.24 -16.69 -3.56
C LEU A 25 2.22 -17.55 -2.76
N ASP A 26 1.86 -17.95 -1.55
CA ASP A 26 2.67 -18.88 -0.73
C ASP A 26 2.88 -20.21 -1.42
N VAL A 27 1.84 -20.77 -2.06
CA VAL A 27 1.97 -22.01 -2.84
C VAL A 27 2.91 -21.80 -4.04
N ILE A 28 2.81 -20.68 -4.74
CA ILE A 28 3.69 -20.38 -5.88
C ILE A 28 5.15 -20.25 -5.46
N LEU A 29 5.41 -19.66 -4.30
CA LEU A 29 6.77 -19.42 -3.81
C LEU A 29 7.37 -20.59 -3.03
N ALA A 30 6.57 -21.48 -2.46
CA ALA A 30 7.01 -22.57 -1.57
C ALA A 30 8.03 -23.53 -2.21
N GLU A 31 7.97 -23.76 -3.53
CA GLU A 31 8.85 -24.70 -4.25
C GLU A 31 9.86 -24.00 -5.16
N SER A 32 9.99 -22.66 -5.07
CA SER A 32 10.91 -21.90 -5.94
C SER A 32 12.40 -22.10 -5.62
N GLY A 33 12.72 -23.00 -4.69
CA GLY A 33 14.10 -23.37 -4.29
C GLY A 33 14.63 -22.55 -3.11
N THR A 34 15.64 -23.06 -2.42
CA THR A 34 16.37 -22.31 -1.39
C THR A 34 17.22 -21.24 -2.07
N GLN A 35 16.87 -19.98 -1.88
CA GLN A 35 17.73 -18.89 -2.31
C GLN A 35 19.05 -18.97 -1.52
N ALA A 36 20.20 -18.97 -2.22
CA ALA A 36 21.49 -18.90 -1.55
C ALA A 36 21.51 -17.62 -0.69
N LEU A 37 21.96 -17.75 0.56
CA LEU A 37 22.10 -16.61 1.47
C LEU A 37 23.18 -15.68 0.90
N ASP A 38 22.76 -14.53 0.36
CA ASP A 38 23.69 -13.46 -0.02
C ASP A 38 23.80 -12.50 1.18
N PRO A 39 25.01 -12.36 1.76
CA PRO A 39 25.21 -11.47 2.92
C PRO A 39 24.96 -9.99 2.60
N ASN A 40 24.94 -9.62 1.33
CA ASN A 40 24.62 -8.26 0.89
C ASN A 40 23.11 -8.02 0.71
N LEU A 41 22.29 -9.07 0.74
CA LEU A 41 20.83 -8.92 0.72
C LEU A 41 20.33 -8.63 2.14
N TRP A 42 20.10 -7.34 2.45
CA TRP A 42 19.63 -6.95 3.79
C TRP A 42 18.15 -7.27 4.00
N VAL A 43 17.34 -7.13 2.96
CA VAL A 43 15.91 -7.47 2.96
C VAL A 43 15.56 -8.21 1.66
N GLY A 44 14.90 -9.35 1.79
CA GLY A 44 14.44 -10.18 0.69
C GLY A 44 13.06 -10.78 0.98
N ASN A 45 12.65 -11.80 0.24
CA ASN A 45 11.30 -12.38 0.30
C ASN A 45 10.93 -13.02 1.66
N ALA A 46 11.90 -13.32 2.53
CA ALA A 46 11.65 -14.06 3.77
C ALA A 46 10.78 -13.29 4.77
N SER A 47 10.90 -11.95 4.82
CA SER A 47 10.15 -11.07 5.71
C SER A 47 8.84 -10.57 5.11
N ARG A 48 8.58 -10.81 3.81
CA ARG A 48 7.42 -10.23 3.09
C ARG A 48 7.34 -8.71 3.27
N ASP A 49 8.50 -8.06 3.22
CA ASP A 49 8.63 -6.62 3.32
C ASP A 49 8.24 -5.92 2.01
N ASP A 50 8.05 -4.61 2.06
CA ASP A 50 7.55 -3.82 0.94
C ASP A 50 8.51 -3.82 -0.27
N ALA A 51 9.84 -3.91 -0.02
CA ALA A 51 10.84 -3.92 -1.07
C ALA A 51 12.06 -4.77 -0.72
N ALA A 52 12.80 -5.20 -1.74
CA ALA A 52 14.12 -5.78 -1.57
C ALA A 52 15.16 -4.69 -1.30
N VAL A 53 16.14 -4.97 -0.41
CA VAL A 53 17.25 -4.06 -0.11
C VAL A 53 18.58 -4.80 -0.25
N TYR A 54 19.43 -4.32 -1.16
CA TYR A 54 20.74 -4.86 -1.41
C TYR A 54 21.85 -3.86 -1.04
N ALA A 55 22.85 -4.30 -0.29
CA ALA A 55 23.96 -3.45 0.15
C ALA A 55 24.76 -2.90 -1.04
N LEU A 56 24.97 -1.58 -1.06
CA LEU A 56 25.96 -0.94 -1.93
C LEU A 56 27.33 -0.87 -1.23
N ASP A 57 27.30 -0.65 0.05
CA ASP A 57 28.43 -0.58 0.96
C ASP A 57 27.95 -0.92 2.39
N ASP A 58 28.81 -0.75 3.40
CA ASP A 58 28.48 -1.06 4.80
C ASP A 58 27.38 -0.15 5.38
N GLU A 59 27.11 1.01 4.78
CA GLU A 59 26.24 2.04 5.30
C GLU A 59 24.96 2.23 4.45
N ARG A 60 24.99 1.91 3.17
CA ARG A 60 23.90 2.21 2.23
C ARG A 60 23.46 0.99 1.46
N GLY A 61 22.16 0.90 1.19
CA GLY A 61 21.55 -0.10 0.33
C GLY A 61 20.73 0.51 -0.80
N VAL A 62 20.67 -0.20 -1.91
CA VAL A 62 19.69 0.02 -2.97
C VAL A 62 18.38 -0.63 -2.54
N VAL A 63 17.29 0.12 -2.63
CA VAL A 63 15.92 -0.37 -2.48
C VAL A 63 15.35 -0.58 -3.87
N SER A 64 14.77 -1.74 -4.14
CA SER A 64 14.18 -2.08 -5.43
C SER A 64 12.82 -2.71 -5.23
N THR A 65 11.81 -2.13 -5.86
CA THR A 65 10.43 -2.62 -5.83
C THR A 65 9.78 -2.53 -7.20
N THR A 66 8.67 -3.25 -7.37
CA THR A 66 7.81 -3.12 -8.55
C THR A 66 6.36 -3.33 -8.15
N ASP A 67 5.51 -2.39 -8.53
CA ASP A 67 4.06 -2.53 -8.37
C ASP A 67 3.34 -2.06 -9.62
N PHE A 68 2.36 -2.84 -10.07
CA PHE A 68 1.56 -2.58 -11.25
C PHE A 68 0.19 -3.25 -11.11
N PHE A 69 -0.81 -2.66 -11.71
CA PHE A 69 -2.18 -3.17 -11.63
C PHE A 69 -3.06 -2.67 -12.77
N MET A 70 -4.29 -3.18 -12.81
CA MET A 70 -5.34 -2.78 -13.74
C MET A 70 -6.04 -1.50 -13.27
N PRO A 71 -6.70 -0.75 -14.17
CA PRO A 71 -7.36 0.51 -13.83
C PRO A 71 -8.32 0.41 -12.65
N ILE A 72 -8.18 1.36 -11.71
CA ILE A 72 -9.08 1.54 -10.56
C ILE A 72 -10.00 2.75 -10.75
N VAL A 73 -9.66 3.65 -11.65
CA VAL A 73 -10.45 4.82 -12.06
C VAL A 73 -10.58 4.85 -13.58
N ASP A 74 -11.60 5.55 -14.07
CA ASP A 74 -11.89 5.65 -15.51
C ASP A 74 -10.97 6.64 -16.24
N ASP A 75 -10.55 7.69 -15.57
CA ASP A 75 -9.64 8.70 -16.15
C ASP A 75 -8.23 8.13 -16.31
N PRO A 76 -7.66 8.13 -17.54
CA PRO A 76 -6.35 7.53 -17.79
C PRO A 76 -5.20 8.30 -17.13
N TYR A 77 -5.30 9.62 -17.03
CA TYR A 77 -4.28 10.42 -16.37
C TYR A 77 -4.23 10.14 -14.86
N ASP A 78 -5.40 10.07 -14.21
CA ASP A 78 -5.49 9.74 -12.79
C ASP A 78 -5.10 8.28 -12.52
N PHE A 79 -5.42 7.33 -13.42
CA PHE A 79 -4.92 5.95 -13.32
C PHE A 79 -3.38 5.93 -13.30
N GLY A 80 -2.74 6.66 -14.20
CA GLY A 80 -1.28 6.78 -14.24
C GLY A 80 -0.70 7.39 -12.96
N ARG A 81 -1.35 8.43 -12.41
CA ARG A 81 -0.95 9.05 -11.13
C ARG A 81 -1.03 8.05 -9.98
N ILE A 82 -2.16 7.37 -9.84
CA ILE A 82 -2.40 6.42 -8.75
C ILE A 82 -1.38 5.27 -8.80
N ALA A 83 -1.15 4.69 -9.98
CA ALA A 83 -0.21 3.60 -10.15
C ALA A 83 1.23 4.00 -9.80
N ALA A 84 1.65 5.21 -10.19
CA ALA A 84 2.98 5.72 -9.83
C ALA A 84 3.09 6.03 -8.34
N THR A 85 2.06 6.64 -7.72
CA THR A 85 2.02 6.92 -6.29
C THR A 85 2.15 5.63 -5.47
N ASN A 86 1.43 4.59 -5.87
CA ASN A 86 1.45 3.29 -5.20
C ASN A 86 2.85 2.63 -5.32
N ALA A 87 3.44 2.60 -6.52
CA ALA A 87 4.73 1.94 -6.73
C ALA A 87 5.91 2.66 -6.02
N ILE A 88 5.84 3.99 -5.87
CA ILE A 88 6.88 4.76 -5.16
C ILE A 88 6.74 4.58 -3.63
N SER A 89 5.54 4.23 -3.15
CA SER A 89 5.23 4.12 -1.72
C SER A 89 6.13 3.15 -0.98
N ASP A 90 6.46 2.01 -1.57
CA ASP A 90 7.32 0.99 -0.97
C ASP A 90 8.71 1.55 -0.58
N ILE A 91 9.26 2.46 -1.40
CA ILE A 91 10.55 3.09 -1.08
C ILE A 91 10.42 3.92 0.20
N TYR A 92 9.33 4.68 0.34
CA TYR A 92 9.04 5.46 1.54
C TYR A 92 8.74 4.57 2.75
N ALA A 93 8.02 3.45 2.56
CA ALA A 93 7.72 2.48 3.62
C ALA A 93 8.99 1.86 4.19
N MET A 94 10.02 1.65 3.36
CA MET A 94 11.34 1.19 3.80
C MET A 94 12.20 2.29 4.46
N GLY A 95 11.68 3.51 4.63
CA GLY A 95 12.44 4.66 5.17
C GLY A 95 13.47 5.24 4.20
N GLY A 96 13.38 4.86 2.92
CA GLY A 96 14.29 5.26 1.85
C GLY A 96 13.87 6.53 1.12
N ASP A 97 14.74 6.97 0.23
CA ASP A 97 14.52 8.07 -0.70
C ASP A 97 14.51 7.50 -2.14
N PRO A 98 13.45 7.71 -2.94
CA PRO A 98 13.40 7.23 -4.32
C PRO A 98 14.42 7.99 -5.18
N LEU A 99 15.00 7.30 -6.19
CA LEU A 99 15.98 7.87 -7.11
C LEU A 99 15.48 7.98 -8.54
N MET A 100 14.83 6.94 -9.04
CA MET A 100 14.30 6.87 -10.39
C MET A 100 13.23 5.79 -10.50
N ALA A 101 12.43 5.87 -11.56
CA ALA A 101 11.47 4.85 -11.92
C ALA A 101 11.56 4.48 -13.40
N ILE A 102 11.16 3.25 -13.75
CA ILE A 102 10.91 2.78 -15.11
C ILE A 102 9.49 2.23 -15.20
N ALA A 103 8.80 2.51 -16.34
CA ALA A 103 7.42 2.15 -16.54
C ALA A 103 7.24 0.68 -16.95
N ILE A 104 6.18 0.05 -16.47
CA ILE A 104 5.65 -1.23 -16.91
C ILE A 104 4.30 -0.96 -17.54
N LEU A 105 4.13 -1.23 -18.85
CA LEU A 105 2.89 -0.98 -19.58
C LEU A 105 2.45 -2.24 -20.34
N GLY A 106 1.31 -2.80 -19.96
CA GLY A 106 0.53 -3.72 -20.79
C GLY A 106 -0.64 -2.96 -21.41
N TRP A 107 -0.80 -3.03 -22.74
CA TRP A 107 -1.83 -2.25 -23.40
C TRP A 107 -2.51 -3.02 -24.52
N PRO A 108 -3.88 -3.05 -24.57
CA PRO A 108 -4.61 -3.73 -25.64
C PRO A 108 -4.67 -2.83 -26.89
N VAL A 109 -3.61 -2.83 -27.68
CA VAL A 109 -3.39 -1.88 -28.80
C VAL A 109 -4.47 -1.94 -29.88
N ASN A 110 -5.19 -3.06 -30.01
CA ASN A 110 -6.27 -3.24 -30.97
C ASN A 110 -7.65 -2.79 -30.43
N VAL A 111 -7.73 -2.45 -29.13
CA VAL A 111 -8.99 -2.13 -28.43
C VAL A 111 -8.98 -0.68 -27.91
N LEU A 112 -7.86 -0.24 -27.37
CA LEU A 112 -7.70 1.10 -26.80
C LEU A 112 -6.73 1.93 -27.60
N PRO A 113 -7.06 3.20 -27.93
CA PRO A 113 -6.17 4.09 -28.66
C PRO A 113 -4.87 4.38 -27.92
N PRO A 114 -3.73 4.54 -28.63
CA PRO A 114 -2.44 4.86 -28.01
C PRO A 114 -2.42 6.23 -27.31
N GLU A 115 -3.33 7.13 -27.68
CA GLU A 115 -3.50 8.43 -27.04
C GLU A 115 -3.93 8.28 -25.58
N VAL A 116 -4.74 7.27 -25.26
CA VAL A 116 -5.17 6.95 -23.89
C VAL A 116 -3.99 6.43 -23.08
N ALA A 117 -3.14 5.55 -23.63
CA ALA A 117 -1.92 5.11 -22.98
C ALA A 117 -0.95 6.28 -22.73
N ARG A 118 -0.88 7.25 -23.65
CA ARG A 118 -0.08 8.47 -23.46
C ARG A 118 -0.51 9.27 -22.23
N GLU A 119 -1.82 9.38 -21.98
CA GLU A 119 -2.34 10.05 -20.78
C GLU A 119 -1.96 9.29 -19.49
N VAL A 120 -2.00 7.96 -19.51
CA VAL A 120 -1.53 7.13 -18.37
C VAL A 120 -0.06 7.42 -18.07
N ILE A 121 0.81 7.38 -19.10
CA ILE A 121 2.24 7.71 -18.94
C ILE A 121 2.44 9.16 -18.45
N ARG A 122 1.64 10.11 -18.94
CA ARG A 122 1.69 11.51 -18.50
C ARG A 122 1.36 11.64 -17.01
N GLY A 123 0.34 10.93 -16.54
CA GLY A 123 -0.01 10.86 -15.13
C GLY A 123 1.13 10.29 -14.27
N GLY A 124 1.72 9.18 -14.69
CA GLY A 124 2.87 8.59 -14.00
C GLY A 124 4.08 9.51 -13.95
N ARG A 125 4.38 10.22 -15.05
CA ARG A 125 5.46 11.24 -15.09
C ARG A 125 5.22 12.41 -14.14
N ALA A 126 3.97 12.85 -14.00
CA ALA A 126 3.63 13.95 -13.12
C ALA A 126 3.93 13.59 -11.66
N VAL A 127 3.58 12.39 -11.22
CA VAL A 127 3.86 11.92 -9.85
C VAL A 127 5.37 11.68 -9.63
N CYS A 128 6.08 11.11 -10.61
CA CYS A 128 7.53 10.99 -10.52
C CYS A 128 8.19 12.37 -10.35
N ALA A 129 7.73 13.39 -11.09
CA ALA A 129 8.23 14.77 -10.96
C ALA A 129 7.90 15.38 -9.58
N GLU A 130 6.71 15.11 -9.03
CA GLU A 130 6.32 15.51 -7.67
C GLU A 130 7.21 14.84 -6.61
N ALA A 131 7.54 13.56 -6.80
CA ALA A 131 8.48 12.83 -5.95
C ALA A 131 9.96 13.24 -6.16
N GLY A 132 10.23 14.14 -7.11
CA GLY A 132 11.59 14.63 -7.41
C GLY A 132 12.46 13.62 -8.18
N ILE A 133 11.85 12.63 -8.87
CA ILE A 133 12.57 11.58 -9.60
C ILE A 133 12.21 11.54 -11.09
N PRO A 134 13.14 11.11 -11.97
CA PRO A 134 12.82 10.87 -13.38
C PRO A 134 12.04 9.58 -13.59
N LEU A 135 11.05 9.58 -14.50
CA LEU A 135 10.58 8.39 -15.18
C LEU A 135 11.50 8.15 -16.38
N ALA A 136 12.51 7.26 -16.21
CA ALA A 136 13.70 7.18 -17.04
C ALA A 136 13.58 6.21 -18.23
N GLY A 137 12.45 5.54 -18.40
CA GLY A 137 12.23 4.57 -19.46
C GLY A 137 11.17 3.55 -19.06
N GLY A 138 11.27 2.34 -19.60
CA GLY A 138 10.34 1.27 -19.26
C GLY A 138 10.25 0.19 -20.33
N HIS A 139 9.28 -0.72 -20.14
CA HIS A 139 8.96 -1.78 -21.08
C HIS A 139 7.46 -1.82 -21.34
N SER A 140 7.07 -2.15 -22.57
CA SER A 140 5.66 -2.27 -22.96
C SER A 140 5.40 -3.54 -23.76
N ILE A 141 4.22 -4.14 -23.54
CA ILE A 141 3.76 -5.31 -24.27
C ILE A 141 2.31 -5.09 -24.74
N ASP A 142 1.94 -5.76 -25.84
CA ASP A 142 0.54 -5.94 -26.19
C ASP A 142 -0.09 -6.93 -25.18
N ALA A 143 -1.12 -6.50 -24.49
CA ALA A 143 -1.78 -7.24 -23.42
C ALA A 143 -3.29 -7.21 -23.61
N PRO A 144 -4.05 -8.23 -23.13
CA PRO A 144 -5.51 -8.27 -23.32
C PRO A 144 -6.25 -7.18 -22.51
N GLU A 145 -5.61 -6.65 -21.47
CA GLU A 145 -6.17 -5.64 -20.57
C GLU A 145 -5.12 -4.55 -20.28
N PRO A 146 -5.56 -3.31 -20.00
CA PRO A 146 -4.62 -2.26 -19.63
C PRO A 146 -4.00 -2.55 -18.26
N ILE A 147 -2.67 -2.52 -18.19
CA ILE A 147 -1.86 -2.67 -16.98
C ILE A 147 -0.84 -1.55 -16.97
N PHE A 148 -0.68 -0.88 -15.85
CA PHE A 148 0.35 0.13 -15.66
C PHE A 148 0.89 0.11 -14.24
N GLY A 149 2.17 0.40 -14.12
CA GLY A 149 2.88 0.59 -12.88
C GLY A 149 4.33 0.94 -13.12
N LEU A 150 5.12 0.90 -12.07
CA LEU A 150 6.52 1.24 -12.11
C LEU A 150 7.37 0.16 -11.44
N ALA A 151 8.60 -0.02 -11.91
CA ALA A 151 9.68 -0.50 -11.09
C ALA A 151 10.44 0.73 -10.57
N VAL A 152 10.60 0.82 -9.25
CA VAL A 152 11.20 1.98 -8.59
C VAL A 152 12.49 1.57 -7.90
N THR A 153 13.51 2.39 -8.09
CA THR A 153 14.81 2.25 -7.42
C THR A 153 14.99 3.42 -6.46
N GLY A 154 15.38 3.12 -5.24
CA GLY A 154 15.70 4.09 -4.20
C GLY A 154 16.99 3.74 -3.47
N VAL A 155 17.33 4.55 -2.50
CA VAL A 155 18.43 4.31 -1.56
C VAL A 155 17.96 4.48 -0.13
N VAL A 156 18.57 3.70 0.76
CA VAL A 156 18.35 3.82 2.20
C VAL A 156 19.67 3.68 2.94
N SER A 157 19.87 4.48 3.99
CA SER A 157 20.93 4.22 4.95
C SER A 157 20.55 3.00 5.79
N LYS A 158 21.49 2.11 6.07
CA LYS A 158 21.30 0.95 6.95
C LYS A 158 20.69 1.32 8.30
N ARG A 159 21.09 2.45 8.85
CA ARG A 159 20.56 3.00 10.11
C ARG A 159 19.08 3.41 10.01
N HIS A 160 18.66 3.88 8.86
CA HIS A 160 17.32 4.42 8.63
C HIS A 160 16.34 3.41 8.01
N LEU A 161 16.87 2.24 7.61
CA LEU A 161 16.05 1.17 7.08
C LEU A 161 14.97 0.77 8.09
N LYS A 162 13.73 0.81 7.65
CA LYS A 162 12.56 0.31 8.39
C LYS A 162 12.06 -0.95 7.71
N ARG A 163 11.80 -1.95 8.54
CA ARG A 163 11.21 -3.21 8.12
C ARG A 163 9.87 -3.38 8.81
N ASN A 164 9.03 -4.21 8.24
CA ASN A 164 7.73 -4.51 8.83
C ASN A 164 7.82 -5.50 10.02
N ASP A 165 8.96 -6.17 10.23
CA ASP A 165 9.17 -7.24 11.21
C ASP A 165 10.06 -6.85 12.41
N THR A 166 10.31 -5.54 12.62
CA THR A 166 11.24 -5.06 13.66
C THR A 166 10.56 -4.28 14.80
N ALA A 167 9.24 -4.37 14.91
CA ALA A 167 8.51 -3.75 16.01
C ALA A 167 8.84 -4.40 17.36
N THR A 168 8.60 -3.64 18.44
CA THR A 168 8.82 -4.09 19.81
C THR A 168 7.54 -3.97 20.65
N ALA A 169 7.42 -4.78 21.70
CA ALA A 169 6.31 -4.65 22.64
C ALA A 169 6.30 -3.24 23.27
N GLY A 170 5.10 -2.69 23.46
CA GLY A 170 4.90 -1.31 23.93
C GLY A 170 4.80 -0.27 22.82
N CYS A 171 5.16 -0.60 21.57
CA CYS A 171 4.96 0.33 20.46
C CYS A 171 3.48 0.68 20.29
N ARG A 172 3.22 1.96 19.98
CA ARG A 172 1.92 2.45 19.51
C ARG A 172 1.87 2.40 17.99
N LEU A 173 0.68 2.16 17.45
CA LEU A 173 0.42 2.03 16.03
C LEU A 173 -0.26 3.30 15.51
N TYR A 174 0.20 3.78 14.36
CA TYR A 174 -0.34 4.95 13.67
C TYR A 174 -0.61 4.64 12.20
N LEU A 175 -1.64 5.27 11.63
CA LEU A 175 -1.98 5.15 10.22
C LEU A 175 -2.06 6.55 9.59
N THR A 176 -1.31 6.78 8.50
CA THR A 176 -1.14 8.14 7.93
C THR A 176 -2.22 8.54 6.94
N LYS A 177 -2.99 7.60 6.38
CA LYS A 177 -4.15 7.87 5.52
C LYS A 177 -5.37 7.09 5.99
N PRO A 178 -6.59 7.61 5.77
CA PRO A 178 -7.82 6.91 6.15
C PRO A 178 -8.08 5.67 5.29
N LEU A 179 -8.82 4.69 5.85
CA LEU A 179 -9.34 3.54 5.12
C LEU A 179 -10.64 3.86 4.38
N GLY A 180 -10.97 3.00 3.41
CA GLY A 180 -12.24 3.06 2.67
C GLY A 180 -12.09 3.24 1.17
N ILE A 181 -10.86 3.16 0.63
CA ILE A 181 -10.58 3.32 -0.81
C ILE A 181 -11.35 2.26 -1.62
N GLY A 182 -11.26 0.98 -1.25
CA GLY A 182 -11.95 -0.09 -1.95
C GLY A 182 -13.48 0.04 -1.86
N ILE A 183 -13.99 0.48 -0.72
CA ILE A 183 -15.42 0.72 -0.50
C ILE A 183 -15.95 1.82 -1.43
N LEU A 184 -15.27 2.99 -1.45
CA LEU A 184 -15.69 4.13 -2.28
C LEU A 184 -15.55 3.83 -3.79
N THR A 185 -14.45 3.20 -4.22
CA THR A 185 -14.26 2.82 -5.62
C THR A 185 -15.27 1.75 -6.06
N THR A 186 -15.69 0.86 -5.14
CA THR A 186 -16.78 -0.08 -5.38
C THR A 186 -18.12 0.65 -5.51
N ALA A 187 -18.38 1.66 -4.68
CA ALA A 187 -19.58 2.49 -4.79
C ALA A 187 -19.63 3.24 -6.13
N GLU A 188 -18.49 3.79 -6.57
CA GLU A 188 -18.35 4.45 -7.87
C GLU A 188 -18.63 3.48 -9.02
N LYS A 189 -18.03 2.29 -9.02
CA LYS A 189 -18.25 1.24 -10.03
C LYS A 189 -19.72 0.79 -10.09
N LYS A 190 -20.42 0.80 -8.95
CA LYS A 190 -21.85 0.46 -8.85
C LYS A 190 -22.79 1.65 -9.13
N ALA A 191 -22.25 2.80 -9.53
CA ALA A 191 -22.99 4.06 -9.73
C ALA A 191 -23.79 4.51 -8.48
N LYS A 192 -23.27 4.24 -7.30
CA LYS A 192 -23.84 4.62 -6.00
C LYS A 192 -23.09 5.77 -5.31
N LEU A 193 -21.93 6.18 -5.85
CA LEU A 193 -21.13 7.27 -5.27
C LEU A 193 -21.89 8.59 -5.38
N ARG A 194 -22.07 9.26 -4.23
CA ARG A 194 -22.76 10.56 -4.16
C ARG A 194 -21.87 11.66 -4.72
N GLU A 195 -22.50 12.70 -5.28
CA GLU A 195 -21.77 13.82 -5.88
C GLU A 195 -20.76 14.47 -4.94
N GLN A 196 -21.10 14.61 -3.67
CA GLN A 196 -20.22 15.18 -2.63
C GLN A 196 -18.99 14.32 -2.31
N ASP A 197 -19.00 13.04 -2.63
CA ASP A 197 -17.92 12.08 -2.36
C ASP A 197 -17.05 11.81 -3.61
N GLN A 198 -17.40 12.43 -4.76
CA GLN A 198 -16.64 12.29 -6.00
C GLN A 198 -15.20 12.80 -5.84
N GLY A 199 -14.24 12.03 -6.35
CA GLY A 199 -12.83 12.36 -6.31
C GLY A 199 -12.15 12.09 -4.96
N LEU A 200 -12.90 11.85 -3.88
CA LEU A 200 -12.32 11.68 -2.54
C LEU A 200 -11.31 10.52 -2.47
N ALA A 201 -11.69 9.35 -2.98
CA ALA A 201 -10.78 8.19 -3.03
C ALA A 201 -9.58 8.47 -3.96
N ARG A 202 -9.81 9.05 -5.14
CA ARG A 202 -8.75 9.43 -6.08
C ARG A 202 -7.71 10.35 -5.45
N ASP A 203 -8.13 11.38 -4.74
CA ASP A 203 -7.23 12.37 -4.16
C ASP A 203 -6.32 11.73 -3.09
N TRP A 204 -6.86 10.85 -2.26
CA TRP A 204 -6.04 10.07 -1.33
C TRP A 204 -5.10 9.07 -2.02
N MET A 205 -5.57 8.40 -3.08
CA MET A 205 -4.71 7.49 -3.86
C MET A 205 -3.57 8.21 -4.59
N CYS A 206 -3.73 9.49 -4.94
CA CYS A 206 -2.70 10.32 -5.55
C CYS A 206 -1.77 11.01 -4.55
N THR A 207 -1.99 10.86 -3.23
CA THR A 207 -1.14 11.46 -2.20
C THR A 207 0.08 10.59 -1.92
N LEU A 208 1.29 11.12 -2.14
CA LEU A 208 2.55 10.41 -1.89
C LEU A 208 2.79 10.14 -0.39
N ASN A 209 3.40 9.01 -0.08
CA ASN A 209 3.82 8.63 1.27
C ASN A 209 5.22 9.20 1.64
N THR A 210 5.55 10.40 1.16
CA THR A 210 6.81 11.10 1.45
C THR A 210 7.17 11.19 2.95
N PRO A 211 6.20 11.23 3.89
CA PRO A 211 6.53 11.18 5.32
C PRO A 211 7.41 10.00 5.72
N GLY A 212 7.36 8.88 4.99
CA GLY A 212 8.15 7.69 5.29
C GLY A 212 9.65 7.93 5.30
N SER A 213 10.20 8.72 4.35
CA SER A 213 11.62 9.11 4.37
C SER A 213 12.01 9.89 5.61
N ARG A 214 11.11 10.71 6.16
CA ARG A 214 11.33 11.45 7.40
C ARG A 214 11.22 10.55 8.61
N PHE A 215 10.20 9.70 8.65
CA PHE A 215 9.97 8.73 9.73
C PHE A 215 11.08 7.70 9.82
N GLY A 216 11.66 7.28 8.68
CA GLY A 216 12.83 6.41 8.64
C GLY A 216 14.02 6.93 9.46
N LYS A 217 14.19 8.25 9.56
CA LYS A 217 15.29 8.91 10.30
C LYS A 217 15.06 8.99 11.82
N LEU A 218 13.88 8.59 12.30
CA LEU A 218 13.52 8.62 13.71
C LEU A 218 13.84 7.28 14.38
N ASP A 219 14.69 7.28 15.39
CA ASP A 219 15.08 6.06 16.14
C ASP A 219 13.88 5.43 16.89
N GLY A 220 12.86 6.22 17.20
CA GLY A 220 11.62 5.77 17.85
C GLY A 220 10.68 5.02 16.92
N VAL A 221 10.78 5.18 15.60
CA VAL A 221 10.05 4.38 14.62
C VAL A 221 10.73 3.02 14.50
N LYS A 222 10.05 1.96 14.95
CA LYS A 222 10.61 0.61 15.04
C LYS A 222 10.28 -0.25 13.82
N ALA A 223 9.06 -0.13 13.29
CA ALA A 223 8.65 -0.81 12.07
C ALA A 223 7.71 0.09 11.26
N MET A 224 7.69 -0.11 9.96
CA MET A 224 6.84 0.63 9.04
C MET A 224 6.53 -0.24 7.82
N THR A 225 5.33 -0.10 7.27
CA THR A 225 4.89 -0.67 5.99
C THR A 225 3.78 0.23 5.44
N ASP A 226 3.47 0.15 4.15
CA ASP A 226 2.27 0.78 3.63
C ASP A 226 1.08 -0.18 3.61
N VAL A 227 -0.13 0.38 3.67
CA VAL A 227 -1.36 -0.41 3.69
C VAL A 227 -1.94 -0.45 2.29
N THR A 228 -1.88 -1.61 1.64
CA THR A 228 -2.35 -1.79 0.26
C THR A 228 -3.40 -2.89 0.12
N GLY A 229 -3.27 -3.78 -0.85
CA GLY A 229 -4.30 -4.72 -1.29
C GLY A 229 -4.80 -5.72 -0.25
N PHE A 230 -4.01 -5.99 0.79
CA PHE A 230 -4.41 -6.92 1.86
C PHE A 230 -5.23 -6.25 2.97
N GLY A 231 -5.46 -4.93 2.88
CA GLY A 231 -6.16 -4.15 3.90
C GLY A 231 -5.34 -3.97 5.18
N LEU A 232 -5.85 -3.15 6.09
CA LEU A 232 -5.12 -2.87 7.34
C LEU A 232 -4.83 -4.14 8.15
N LEU A 233 -5.78 -5.06 8.26
CA LEU A 233 -5.58 -6.29 9.03
C LEU A 233 -4.52 -7.21 8.42
N GLY A 234 -4.43 -7.30 7.09
CA GLY A 234 -3.40 -8.12 6.45
C GLY A 234 -2.00 -7.63 6.79
N HIS A 235 -1.73 -6.35 6.57
CA HIS A 235 -0.42 -5.74 6.87
C HIS A 235 -0.12 -5.71 8.37
N LEU A 236 -1.13 -5.54 9.22
CA LEU A 236 -0.97 -5.60 10.68
C LEU A 236 -0.65 -7.02 11.16
N VAL A 237 -1.23 -8.06 10.55
CA VAL A 237 -0.89 -9.46 10.81
C VAL A 237 0.57 -9.73 10.44
N GLU A 238 1.02 -9.27 9.25
CA GLU A 238 2.41 -9.41 8.81
C GLU A 238 3.38 -8.73 9.78
N LEU A 239 3.09 -7.49 10.17
CA LEU A 239 3.89 -6.72 11.14
C LEU A 239 3.95 -7.42 12.52
N ALA A 240 2.82 -7.86 13.05
CA ALA A 240 2.73 -8.48 14.35
C ALA A 240 3.41 -9.86 14.38
N GLU A 241 3.18 -10.71 13.37
CA GLU A 241 3.80 -12.05 13.26
C GLU A 241 5.31 -11.94 13.02
N GLY A 242 5.73 -11.10 12.08
CA GLY A 242 7.15 -10.87 11.78
C GLY A 242 7.93 -10.38 12.99
N SER A 243 7.30 -9.56 13.84
CA SER A 243 7.90 -9.06 15.09
C SER A 243 7.72 -9.99 16.29
N GLY A 244 6.99 -11.11 16.16
CA GLY A 244 6.71 -12.04 17.27
C GLY A 244 5.79 -11.45 18.35
N LEU A 245 4.84 -10.57 17.96
CA LEU A 245 3.98 -9.79 18.85
C LEU A 245 2.49 -10.05 18.58
N THR A 246 1.65 -9.45 19.42
CA THR A 246 0.20 -9.30 19.18
C THR A 246 -0.15 -7.81 19.11
N ALA A 247 -0.90 -7.44 18.08
CA ALA A 247 -1.44 -6.10 17.93
C ALA A 247 -2.84 -6.01 18.54
N HIS A 248 -3.08 -5.00 19.37
CA HIS A 248 -4.40 -4.61 19.86
C HIS A 248 -4.85 -3.37 19.12
N LEU A 249 -5.80 -3.53 18.20
CA LEU A 249 -6.32 -2.48 17.34
C LEU A 249 -7.60 -1.88 17.93
N ASN A 250 -7.62 -0.59 18.17
CA ASN A 250 -8.84 0.14 18.56
C ASN A 250 -9.63 0.52 17.29
N TYR A 251 -10.69 -0.23 17.01
CA TYR A 251 -11.53 -0.01 15.82
C TYR A 251 -12.08 1.41 15.69
N ALA A 252 -12.49 2.01 16.83
CA ALA A 252 -13.05 3.36 16.85
C ALA A 252 -12.01 4.44 16.52
N ALA A 253 -10.72 4.17 16.77
CA ALA A 253 -9.62 5.10 16.48
C ALA A 253 -9.08 5.01 15.06
N VAL A 254 -9.46 3.98 14.29
CA VAL A 254 -8.99 3.81 12.90
C VAL A 254 -9.57 4.93 12.02
N PRO A 255 -8.73 5.76 11.39
CA PRO A 255 -9.20 6.82 10.49
C PRO A 255 -9.85 6.21 9.25
N ARG A 256 -10.97 6.77 8.85
CA ARG A 256 -11.76 6.32 7.70
C ARG A 256 -12.25 7.49 6.87
N LEU A 257 -12.41 7.27 5.58
CA LEU A 257 -12.95 8.26 4.67
C LEU A 257 -14.38 8.64 5.06
N PRO A 258 -14.81 9.89 4.82
CA PRO A 258 -16.20 10.27 4.98
C PRO A 258 -17.14 9.32 4.25
N SER A 259 -18.31 9.10 4.81
CA SER A 259 -19.39 8.30 4.20
C SER A 259 -19.11 6.79 4.03
N VAL A 260 -18.01 6.25 4.55
CA VAL A 260 -17.69 4.81 4.46
C VAL A 260 -18.81 3.96 5.04
N GLU A 261 -19.33 4.31 6.21
CA GLU A 261 -20.43 3.59 6.88
C GLU A 261 -21.70 3.56 6.03
N HIS A 262 -21.99 4.65 5.31
CA HIS A 262 -23.12 4.71 4.39
C HIS A 262 -22.96 3.69 3.26
N TYR A 263 -21.78 3.64 2.63
CA TYR A 263 -21.54 2.71 1.52
C TYR A 263 -21.45 1.25 1.96
N LEU A 264 -20.96 0.98 3.17
CA LEU A 264 -21.00 -0.35 3.78
C LEU A 264 -22.45 -0.82 3.97
N ALA A 265 -23.32 0.04 4.51
CA ALA A 265 -24.74 -0.25 4.70
C ALA A 265 -25.45 -0.51 3.35
N GLU A 266 -24.99 0.09 2.25
CA GLU A 266 -25.48 -0.16 0.89
C GLU A 266 -24.83 -1.39 0.21
N GLY A 267 -23.99 -2.14 0.92
CA GLY A 267 -23.33 -3.34 0.41
C GLY A 267 -22.23 -3.05 -0.62
N CYS A 268 -21.59 -1.89 -0.55
CA CYS A 268 -20.44 -1.56 -1.41
C CYS A 268 -19.15 -2.19 -0.88
N ILE A 269 -19.12 -3.51 -0.79
CA ILE A 269 -18.00 -4.30 -0.28
C ILE A 269 -17.24 -4.86 -1.48
N PRO A 270 -15.90 -4.57 -1.59
CA PRO A 270 -15.07 -5.17 -2.63
C PRO A 270 -14.96 -6.69 -2.48
N GLY A 271 -14.90 -7.41 -3.59
CA GLY A 271 -14.66 -8.86 -3.53
C GLY A 271 -13.30 -9.23 -2.91
N GLY A 272 -12.33 -8.32 -2.97
CA GLY A 272 -11.03 -8.46 -2.30
C GLY A 272 -11.13 -8.54 -0.78
N THR A 273 -12.08 -7.86 -0.15
CA THR A 273 -12.30 -7.86 1.30
C THR A 273 -12.53 -9.27 1.85
N LEU A 274 -13.40 -10.05 1.19
CA LEU A 274 -13.70 -11.41 1.62
C LEU A 274 -12.51 -12.35 1.40
N ARG A 275 -11.85 -12.27 0.24
CA ARG A 275 -10.63 -13.05 -0.04
C ARG A 275 -9.51 -12.75 0.93
N ASN A 276 -9.36 -11.50 1.33
CA ASN A 276 -8.39 -11.08 2.34
C ASN A 276 -8.68 -11.78 3.67
N PHE A 277 -9.91 -11.69 4.16
CA PHE A 277 -10.28 -12.34 5.42
C PHE A 277 -10.15 -13.88 5.36
N GLU A 278 -10.54 -14.51 4.25
CA GLU A 278 -10.33 -15.95 4.05
C GLU A 278 -8.86 -16.35 4.15
N SER A 279 -7.94 -15.49 3.69
CA SER A 279 -6.50 -15.79 3.69
C SER A 279 -5.85 -15.72 5.06
N TYR A 280 -6.22 -14.76 5.90
CA TYR A 280 -5.53 -14.52 7.19
C TYR A 280 -6.46 -14.39 8.40
N GLY A 281 -7.77 -14.49 8.25
CA GLY A 281 -8.75 -14.31 9.34
C GLY A 281 -8.55 -15.28 10.50
N HIS A 282 -7.99 -16.47 10.25
CA HIS A 282 -7.67 -17.46 11.29
C HIS A 282 -6.57 -17.00 12.27
N LYS A 283 -5.86 -15.92 11.96
CA LYS A 283 -4.81 -15.30 12.80
C LYS A 283 -5.32 -14.16 13.65
N ILE A 284 -6.59 -13.81 13.51
CA ILE A 284 -7.24 -12.63 14.10
C ILE A 284 -8.30 -13.10 15.10
N GLY A 285 -8.44 -12.37 16.21
CA GLY A 285 -9.52 -12.57 17.18
C GLY A 285 -10.92 -12.33 16.56
N PRO A 286 -12.00 -12.62 17.30
CA PRO A 286 -13.36 -12.46 16.80
C PRO A 286 -13.64 -11.04 16.27
N LEU A 287 -14.30 -10.93 15.11
CA LEU A 287 -14.67 -9.67 14.47
C LEU A 287 -16.18 -9.61 14.21
N SER A 288 -16.75 -8.41 14.30
CA SER A 288 -18.06 -8.13 13.70
C SER A 288 -17.90 -8.03 12.16
N ASP A 289 -19.02 -8.12 11.44
CA ASP A 289 -19.02 -7.96 9.98
C ASP A 289 -18.56 -6.55 9.57
N ASP A 290 -18.96 -5.51 10.29
CA ASP A 290 -18.53 -4.13 10.02
C ASP A 290 -17.02 -3.95 10.20
N GLN A 291 -16.44 -4.51 11.27
CA GLN A 291 -15.00 -4.52 11.50
C GLN A 291 -14.28 -5.25 10.36
N LYS A 292 -14.75 -6.43 9.98
CA LYS A 292 -14.19 -7.21 8.88
C LYS A 292 -14.24 -6.44 7.56
N HIS A 293 -15.39 -5.86 7.22
CA HIS A 293 -15.59 -5.17 5.95
C HIS A 293 -14.71 -3.93 5.80
N LEU A 294 -14.50 -3.16 6.87
CA LEU A 294 -13.63 -1.99 6.83
C LEU A 294 -12.14 -2.35 6.91
N LEU A 295 -11.77 -3.23 7.85
CA LEU A 295 -10.36 -3.47 8.15
C LEU A 295 -9.67 -4.41 7.15
N CYS A 296 -10.45 -5.24 6.43
CA CYS A 296 -9.96 -6.05 5.31
C CYS A 296 -10.18 -5.38 3.94
N ASP A 297 -10.70 -4.13 3.90
CA ASP A 297 -10.92 -3.38 2.66
C ASP A 297 -9.60 -3.17 1.91
N PRO A 298 -9.45 -3.66 0.66
CA PRO A 298 -8.24 -3.42 -0.12
C PRO A 298 -8.02 -1.93 -0.31
N GLN A 299 -6.83 -1.45 0.06
CA GLN A 299 -6.41 -0.09 -0.22
C GLN A 299 -5.53 -0.07 -1.47
N THR A 300 -5.67 0.94 -2.31
CA THR A 300 -4.72 1.25 -3.37
C THR A 300 -4.03 2.54 -2.98
N SER A 301 -2.71 2.54 -2.95
CA SER A 301 -1.92 3.68 -2.48
C SER A 301 -2.36 4.18 -1.10
N GLY A 302 -2.56 3.26 -0.17
CA GLY A 302 -2.95 3.59 1.20
C GLY A 302 -1.85 4.25 2.01
N GLY A 303 -2.10 4.49 3.29
CA GLY A 303 -1.18 5.17 4.19
C GLY A 303 -0.12 4.24 4.78
N LEU A 304 0.88 4.84 5.42
CA LEU A 304 1.87 4.11 6.19
C LEU A 304 1.27 3.66 7.53
N LEU A 305 1.47 2.38 7.85
CA LEU A 305 1.28 1.80 9.18
C LEU A 305 2.61 1.87 9.91
N VAL A 306 2.68 2.64 11.00
CA VAL A 306 3.92 2.96 11.70
C VAL A 306 3.85 2.47 13.14
N ALA A 307 4.82 1.66 13.56
CA ALA A 307 5.00 1.23 14.95
C ALA A 307 6.05 2.10 15.64
N VAL A 308 5.66 2.85 16.67
CA VAL A 308 6.47 3.84 17.36
C VAL A 308 6.65 3.47 18.81
N SER A 309 7.90 3.42 19.29
CA SER A 309 8.18 3.17 20.71
C SER A 309 7.73 4.34 21.60
N PRO A 310 7.36 4.08 22.85
CA PRO A 310 6.89 5.14 23.77
C PRO A 310 7.89 6.30 23.90
N GLU A 311 9.20 6.00 23.92
CA GLU A 311 10.26 6.98 24.06
C GLU A 311 10.41 7.88 22.83
N GLY A 312 10.00 7.40 21.67
CA GLY A 312 10.09 8.13 20.39
C GLY A 312 8.81 8.83 19.96
N GLU A 313 7.71 8.64 20.70
CA GLU A 313 6.38 9.10 20.28
C GLU A 313 6.30 10.62 20.13
N GLU A 314 6.85 11.38 21.07
CA GLU A 314 6.83 12.85 21.01
C GLU A 314 7.55 13.36 19.76
N ALA A 315 8.74 12.83 19.47
CA ALA A 315 9.51 13.20 18.29
C ALA A 315 8.81 12.80 16.98
N PHE A 316 8.14 11.63 16.97
CA PHE A 316 7.35 11.18 15.82
C PHE A 316 6.15 12.08 15.56
N LEU A 317 5.37 12.41 16.59
CA LEU A 317 4.19 13.29 16.45
C LEU A 317 4.59 14.71 16.06
N ALA A 318 5.71 15.23 16.59
CA ALA A 318 6.25 16.52 16.17
C ALA A 318 6.64 16.51 14.68
N ALA A 319 7.35 15.47 14.22
CA ALA A 319 7.70 15.34 12.81
C ALA A 319 6.47 15.16 11.90
N ALA A 320 5.45 14.43 12.36
CA ALA A 320 4.19 14.29 11.66
C ALA A 320 3.47 15.64 11.51
N ALA A 321 3.41 16.44 12.59
CA ALA A 321 2.80 17.77 12.58
C ALA A 321 3.53 18.75 11.64
N GLU A 322 4.86 18.71 11.58
CA GLU A 322 5.66 19.49 10.61
C GLU A 322 5.30 19.14 9.16
N LEU A 323 4.87 17.91 8.91
CA LEU A 323 4.42 17.42 7.60
C LEU A 323 2.92 17.60 7.35
N GLY A 324 2.21 18.30 8.26
CA GLY A 324 0.78 18.55 8.15
C GLY A 324 -0.10 17.37 8.54
N LEU A 325 0.45 16.33 9.18
CA LEU A 325 -0.30 15.16 9.63
C LEU A 325 -0.72 15.31 11.09
N SER A 326 -2.01 15.11 11.37
CA SER A 326 -2.55 15.03 12.73
C SER A 326 -2.89 13.58 13.05
N LEU A 327 -1.95 12.88 13.69
CA LEU A 327 -2.04 11.44 13.91
C LEU A 327 -2.48 11.14 15.35
N LEU A 328 -3.38 10.15 15.48
CA LEU A 328 -3.76 9.55 16.75
C LEU A 328 -3.39 8.06 16.75
N PRO A 329 -3.06 7.48 17.91
CA PRO A 329 -2.74 6.06 17.98
C PRO A 329 -3.99 5.23 17.72
N ILE A 330 -3.86 4.27 16.80
CA ILE A 330 -4.94 3.33 16.45
C ILE A 330 -4.84 2.00 17.20
N GLY A 331 -3.76 1.77 17.94
CA GLY A 331 -3.53 0.54 18.67
C GLY A 331 -2.17 0.46 19.34
N THR A 332 -1.87 -0.70 19.89
CA THR A 332 -0.61 -0.99 20.60
C THR A 332 -0.13 -2.41 20.30
N LEU A 333 1.18 -2.64 20.45
CA LEU A 333 1.79 -3.97 20.34
C LEU A 333 2.16 -4.50 21.74
N THR A 334 1.86 -5.77 21.98
CA THR A 334 2.19 -6.46 23.23
C THR A 334 2.95 -7.75 22.96
N ALA A 335 3.43 -8.40 24.02
CA ALA A 335 3.99 -9.76 23.91
C ALA A 335 2.99 -10.71 23.24
N ARG A 336 3.49 -11.66 22.45
CA ARG A 336 2.68 -12.62 21.67
C ARG A 336 1.63 -13.32 22.52
N GLN A 337 0.41 -13.31 22.02
CA GLN A 337 -0.76 -14.00 22.54
C GLN A 337 -1.28 -15.04 21.53
N SER A 338 -2.51 -15.52 21.70
CA SER A 338 -3.13 -16.53 20.82
C SER A 338 -3.28 -16.08 19.39
N HIS A 339 -3.70 -14.83 19.17
CA HIS A 339 -3.87 -14.25 17.85
C HIS A 339 -2.77 -13.22 17.53
N ALA A 340 -2.53 -13.01 16.26
CA ALA A 340 -1.63 -11.94 15.79
C ALA A 340 -2.25 -10.55 16.02
N VAL A 341 -3.57 -10.45 15.84
CA VAL A 341 -4.32 -9.20 15.99
C VAL A 341 -5.59 -9.44 16.81
N GLU A 342 -5.82 -8.58 17.77
CA GLU A 342 -7.07 -8.46 18.54
C GLU A 342 -7.70 -7.08 18.22
N VAL A 343 -8.99 -7.06 17.86
CA VAL A 343 -9.72 -5.82 17.56
C VAL A 343 -10.64 -5.49 18.73
N LEU A 344 -10.47 -4.28 19.29
CA LEU A 344 -11.15 -3.78 20.46
C LEU A 344 -12.24 -2.77 20.12
#